data_6a5845145f6605f9ad3a050a743f915b
#
_entry.id   6a5845145f6605f9ad3a050a743f915b
#
_cell.length_a   1.000
_cell.length_b   1.000
_cell.length_c   1.000
_cell.angle_alpha   90.00
_cell.angle_beta   90.00
_cell.angle_gamma   90.00
#
_symmetry.space_group_name_H-M   'P 1'
#
loop_
_entity.id
_entity.type
_entity.pdbx_description
1 polymer ?
#
loop_
_entity_poly.entity_id
_entity_poly.type
_entity_poly.pdbx_seq_one_letter_code
_entity_poly.pdbx_strand_id
1 'polypeptide(L)'
;MRADVRQVADGTYLVHGSNTNWVILTDGDALTLIDTGYPGDRELVLDSLAAVGGSPEAVTAVLITHAHNDHLGSAEHLRATYGTPVYLHEAEVPHARREFLQQVTVGEVLKNAWRPGVLPWMVHALRSGGTEQHPVTAPEAFPVADGALDLPGRPVPVHTPGHTSGHAVYHLPDAGIVVSGDALVSDHPTSRLRGPQLLPDMFHHERARAVASLDVIEGLTGDLLLPGHGPLHQGSVKAAAQQARERAV
;
A
#
# COMPACT_ATOMS: atom_id res chain seq x y z
N MET A 1 13.62 -3.46 16.33
CA MET A 1 12.18 -3.76 16.65
C MET A 1 11.84 -4.97 15.81
N ARG A 2 11.07 -5.95 16.29
CA ARG A 2 10.65 -7.08 15.44
C ARG A 2 9.41 -6.68 14.65
N ALA A 3 9.31 -7.15 13.41
CA ALA A 3 8.11 -6.95 12.58
C ALA A 3 6.89 -7.62 13.24
N ASP A 4 5.76 -6.93 13.25
CA ASP A 4 4.47 -7.48 13.68
C ASP A 4 3.82 -8.16 12.48
N VAL A 5 4.07 -9.47 12.32
CA VAL A 5 3.63 -10.29 11.20
C VAL A 5 2.45 -11.14 11.63
N ARG A 6 1.33 -11.00 10.94
CA ARG A 6 0.11 -11.76 11.20
C ARG A 6 -0.31 -12.56 9.96
N GLN A 7 -0.38 -13.88 10.07
CA GLN A 7 -1.02 -14.71 9.06
C GLN A 7 -2.54 -14.44 9.06
N VAL A 8 -3.09 -14.10 7.90
CA VAL A 8 -4.51 -13.73 7.73
C VAL A 8 -5.27 -14.72 6.88
N ALA A 9 -4.57 -15.47 6.02
CA ALA A 9 -5.07 -16.61 5.26
C ALA A 9 -3.89 -17.55 4.94
N ASP A 10 -4.15 -18.68 4.31
CA ASP A 10 -3.09 -19.56 3.84
C ASP A 10 -2.19 -18.79 2.85
N GLY A 11 -0.87 -18.85 3.07
CA GLY A 11 0.11 -18.14 2.25
C GLY A 11 -0.01 -16.61 2.26
N THR A 12 -0.82 -15.99 3.12
CA THR A 12 -1.03 -14.53 3.14
C THR A 12 -0.78 -13.95 4.53
N TYR A 13 0.13 -12.96 4.60
CA TYR A 13 0.55 -12.33 5.84
C TYR A 13 0.42 -10.81 5.73
N LEU A 14 -0.25 -10.19 6.71
CA LEU A 14 -0.23 -8.75 6.91
C LEU A 14 0.88 -8.39 7.88
N VAL A 15 1.68 -7.40 7.52
CA VAL A 15 2.73 -6.86 8.38
C VAL A 15 2.39 -5.44 8.75
N HIS A 16 2.37 -5.16 10.05
CA HIS A 16 2.21 -3.81 10.56
C HIS A 16 3.57 -3.16 10.76
N GLY A 17 3.85 -2.14 9.95
CA GLY A 17 5.01 -1.28 10.10
C GLY A 17 4.76 -0.12 11.07
N SER A 18 5.59 0.88 11.00
CA SER A 18 5.57 1.97 11.97
C SER A 18 4.38 2.95 11.83
N ASN A 19 3.75 3.05 10.68
CA ASN A 19 2.47 3.75 10.40
C ASN A 19 1.86 3.30 9.08
N THR A 20 2.42 2.30 8.46
CA THR A 20 1.98 1.75 7.18
C THR A 20 2.04 0.23 7.25
N ASN A 21 1.33 -0.44 6.36
CA ASN A 21 1.29 -1.88 6.26
C ASN A 21 1.86 -2.34 4.93
N TRP A 22 2.34 -3.58 4.90
CA TRP A 22 2.62 -4.32 3.67
C TRP A 22 2.14 -5.75 3.78
N VAL A 23 2.02 -6.44 2.66
CA VAL A 23 1.54 -7.81 2.60
C VAL A 23 2.63 -8.71 2.01
N ILE A 24 2.80 -9.90 2.59
CA ILE A 24 3.64 -10.96 2.05
C ILE A 24 2.72 -12.09 1.59
N LEU A 25 2.89 -12.51 0.34
CA LEU A 25 2.25 -13.68 -0.25
C LEU A 25 3.30 -14.75 -0.45
N THR A 26 2.98 -16.01 -0.11
CA THR A 26 3.91 -17.13 -0.22
C THR A 26 3.32 -18.27 -1.06
N ASP A 27 4.16 -18.92 -1.86
CA ASP A 27 3.85 -20.17 -2.56
C ASP A 27 5.11 -21.02 -2.60
N GLY A 28 5.16 -22.09 -1.79
CA GLY A 28 6.39 -22.80 -1.49
C GLY A 28 7.46 -21.87 -0.93
N ASP A 29 8.64 -21.83 -1.57
CA ASP A 29 9.74 -20.97 -1.18
C ASP A 29 9.67 -19.57 -1.81
N ALA A 30 8.76 -19.34 -2.77
CA ALA A 30 8.63 -18.09 -3.49
C ALA A 30 7.79 -17.08 -2.71
N LEU A 31 8.17 -15.80 -2.77
CA LEU A 31 7.51 -14.70 -2.08
C LEU A 31 7.11 -13.59 -3.05
N THR A 32 5.99 -12.94 -2.78
CA THR A 32 5.62 -11.65 -3.38
C THR A 32 5.38 -10.65 -2.26
N LEU A 33 5.94 -9.45 -2.37
CA LEU A 33 5.62 -8.33 -1.50
C LEU A 33 4.58 -7.42 -2.17
N ILE A 34 3.60 -6.95 -1.41
CA ILE A 34 2.74 -5.82 -1.82
C ILE A 34 3.02 -4.68 -0.85
N ASP A 35 3.62 -3.61 -1.38
CA ASP A 35 4.22 -2.48 -0.66
C ASP A 35 5.43 -2.87 0.21
N THR A 36 6.19 -1.87 0.70
CA THR A 36 7.48 -2.07 1.37
C THR A 36 7.79 -1.02 2.44
N GLY A 37 6.77 -0.42 3.03
CA GLY A 37 6.94 0.56 4.11
C GLY A 37 7.69 1.83 3.73
N TYR A 38 8.05 2.63 4.73
CA TYR A 38 8.95 3.77 4.60
C TYR A 38 10.39 3.33 4.30
N PRO A 39 11.26 4.22 3.78
CA PRO A 39 12.71 3.94 3.68
C PRO A 39 13.34 3.50 5.01
N GLY A 40 12.86 4.06 6.13
CA GLY A 40 13.28 3.70 7.47
C GLY A 40 12.77 2.35 7.98
N ASP A 41 11.81 1.73 7.30
CA ASP A 41 11.26 0.42 7.66
C ASP A 41 12.04 -0.75 7.03
N ARG A 42 13.13 -0.51 6.29
CA ARG A 42 13.89 -1.53 5.55
C ARG A 42 14.19 -2.77 6.38
N GLU A 43 14.76 -2.58 7.57
CA GLU A 43 15.10 -3.70 8.45
C GLU A 43 13.85 -4.48 8.90
N LEU A 44 12.72 -3.80 9.11
CA LEU A 44 11.45 -4.45 9.44
C LEU A 44 10.90 -5.25 8.26
N VAL A 45 11.07 -4.75 7.02
CA VAL A 45 10.69 -5.49 5.81
C VAL A 45 11.50 -6.76 5.70
N LEU A 46 12.84 -6.69 5.85
CA LEU A 46 13.72 -7.87 5.81
C LEU A 46 13.42 -8.84 6.96
N ASP A 47 13.22 -8.35 8.18
CA ASP A 47 12.82 -9.16 9.34
C ASP A 47 11.49 -9.87 9.11
N SER A 48 10.53 -9.21 8.42
CA SER A 48 9.21 -9.79 8.12
C SER A 48 9.31 -10.97 7.13
N LEU A 49 10.21 -10.90 6.15
CA LEU A 49 10.49 -12.03 5.24
C LEU A 49 11.03 -13.24 6.01
N ALA A 50 12.00 -13.00 6.90
CA ALA A 50 12.54 -14.05 7.75
C ALA A 50 11.49 -14.64 8.70
N ALA A 51 10.55 -13.82 9.20
CA ALA A 51 9.49 -14.28 10.09
C ALA A 51 8.48 -15.25 9.43
N VAL A 52 8.31 -15.16 8.11
CA VAL A 52 7.49 -16.11 7.33
C VAL A 52 8.31 -17.27 6.78
N GLY A 53 9.57 -17.41 7.17
CA GLY A 53 10.46 -18.49 6.74
C GLY A 53 11.14 -18.25 5.39
N GLY A 54 11.04 -17.05 4.84
CA GLY A 54 11.66 -16.68 3.56
C GLY A 54 12.95 -15.87 3.70
N SER A 55 13.48 -15.45 2.58
CA SER A 55 14.64 -14.56 2.49
C SER A 55 14.44 -13.51 1.40
N PRO A 56 15.21 -12.41 1.37
CA PRO A 56 15.11 -11.40 0.32
C PRO A 56 15.35 -11.96 -1.10
N GLU A 57 16.20 -12.97 -1.24
CA GLU A 57 16.49 -13.64 -2.52
C GLU A 57 15.29 -14.44 -3.04
N ALA A 58 14.39 -14.87 -2.16
CA ALA A 58 13.17 -15.60 -2.51
C ALA A 58 12.03 -14.69 -2.99
N VAL A 59 12.19 -13.37 -2.91
CA VAL A 59 11.20 -12.40 -3.37
C VAL A 59 11.19 -12.34 -4.89
N THR A 60 10.15 -12.91 -5.51
CA THR A 60 9.98 -12.99 -6.96
C THR A 60 9.52 -11.68 -7.58
N ALA A 61 8.79 -10.86 -6.82
CA ALA A 61 8.38 -9.53 -7.23
C ALA A 61 7.99 -8.66 -6.02
N VAL A 62 8.17 -7.35 -6.19
CA VAL A 62 7.55 -6.31 -5.37
C VAL A 62 6.44 -5.67 -6.18
N LEU A 63 5.22 -5.71 -5.68
CA LEU A 63 4.06 -5.04 -6.22
C LEU A 63 3.82 -3.77 -5.39
N ILE A 64 3.64 -2.63 -6.05
CA ILE A 64 3.42 -1.35 -5.36
C ILE A 64 2.01 -0.86 -5.65
N THR A 65 1.25 -0.54 -4.60
CA THR A 65 -0.09 0.04 -4.75
C THR A 65 -0.02 1.43 -5.37
N HIS A 66 0.90 2.25 -4.89
CA HIS A 66 1.18 3.60 -5.39
C HIS A 66 2.56 4.09 -4.91
N ALA A 67 3.10 5.13 -5.56
CA ALA A 67 4.49 5.51 -5.39
C ALA A 67 4.76 6.54 -4.27
N HIS A 68 3.97 6.54 -3.17
CA HIS A 68 4.35 7.31 -1.98
C HIS A 68 5.49 6.63 -1.23
N ASN A 69 6.27 7.44 -0.47
CA ASN A 69 7.48 6.97 0.21
C ASN A 69 7.22 5.90 1.26
N ASP A 70 6.05 5.88 1.86
CA ASP A 70 5.63 4.92 2.87
C ASP A 70 5.08 3.60 2.30
N HIS A 71 5.06 3.47 0.97
CA HIS A 71 4.68 2.24 0.28
C HIS A 71 5.82 1.64 -0.54
N LEU A 72 6.67 2.48 -1.15
CA LEU A 72 7.78 1.98 -1.98
C LEU A 72 9.16 2.08 -1.30
N GLY A 73 9.22 2.41 -0.01
CA GLY A 73 10.45 2.81 0.66
C GLY A 73 11.62 1.81 0.59
N SER A 74 11.36 0.51 0.57
CA SER A 74 12.41 -0.52 0.43
C SER A 74 12.48 -1.16 -0.96
N ALA A 75 11.61 -0.77 -1.90
CA ALA A 75 11.51 -1.39 -3.23
C ALA A 75 12.83 -1.28 -4.02
N GLU A 76 13.46 -0.11 -4.07
CA GLU A 76 14.75 0.06 -4.76
C GLU A 76 15.87 -0.77 -4.11
N HIS A 77 15.87 -0.93 -2.80
CA HIS A 77 16.87 -1.79 -2.14
C HIS A 77 16.72 -3.25 -2.58
N LEU A 78 15.50 -3.78 -2.60
CA LEU A 78 15.23 -5.15 -3.06
C LEU A 78 15.62 -5.31 -4.54
N ARG A 79 15.26 -4.35 -5.38
CA ARG A 79 15.62 -4.34 -6.79
C ARG A 79 17.13 -4.30 -7.01
N ALA A 80 17.82 -3.36 -6.38
CA ALA A 80 19.24 -3.10 -6.64
C ALA A 80 20.15 -4.18 -6.03
N THR A 81 19.75 -4.76 -4.89
CA THR A 81 20.59 -5.73 -4.16
C THR A 81 20.32 -7.17 -4.59
N TYR A 82 19.05 -7.51 -4.84
CA TYR A 82 18.64 -8.90 -5.09
C TYR A 82 18.10 -9.12 -6.53
N GLY A 83 17.99 -8.04 -7.33
CA GLY A 83 17.47 -8.12 -8.70
C GLY A 83 15.96 -8.30 -8.79
N THR A 84 15.23 -8.09 -7.67
CA THR A 84 13.78 -8.27 -7.61
C THR A 84 13.06 -7.26 -8.51
N PRO A 85 12.20 -7.67 -9.45
CA PRO A 85 11.42 -6.74 -10.26
C PRO A 85 10.40 -5.96 -9.40
N VAL A 86 10.16 -4.69 -9.74
CA VAL A 86 9.19 -3.83 -9.07
C VAL A 86 8.11 -3.43 -10.07
N TYR A 87 6.89 -3.93 -9.82
CA TYR A 87 5.73 -3.71 -10.68
C TYR A 87 4.72 -2.77 -10.04
N LEU A 88 4.12 -1.93 -10.87
CA LEU A 88 3.07 -1.00 -10.49
C LEU A 88 2.20 -0.66 -11.73
N HIS A 89 1.12 0.08 -11.53
CA HIS A 89 0.31 0.56 -12.64
C HIS A 89 1.14 1.49 -13.54
N GLU A 90 0.93 1.43 -14.87
CA GLU A 90 1.72 2.22 -15.85
C GLU A 90 1.75 3.71 -15.53
N ALA A 91 0.63 4.28 -15.06
CA ALA A 91 0.54 5.69 -14.69
C ALA A 91 1.35 6.04 -13.42
N GLU A 92 1.78 5.05 -12.62
CA GLU A 92 2.65 5.25 -11.45
C GLU A 92 4.13 5.16 -11.80
N VAL A 93 4.51 4.55 -12.91
CA VAL A 93 5.92 4.37 -13.31
C VAL A 93 6.71 5.68 -13.28
N PRO A 94 6.25 6.80 -13.88
CA PRO A 94 6.96 8.07 -13.80
C PRO A 94 6.99 8.65 -12.38
N HIS A 95 5.93 8.42 -11.56
CA HIS A 95 5.89 8.83 -10.16
C HIS A 95 6.94 8.06 -9.34
N ALA A 96 7.06 6.74 -9.52
CA ALA A 96 8.07 5.93 -8.88
C ALA A 96 9.51 6.33 -9.26
N ARG A 97 9.73 6.80 -10.49
CA ARG A 97 11.00 7.38 -10.95
C ARG A 97 11.26 8.80 -10.46
N ARG A 98 10.27 9.41 -9.74
CA ARG A 98 10.33 10.82 -9.31
C ARG A 98 10.39 11.83 -10.46
N GLU A 99 9.88 11.50 -11.64
CA GLU A 99 9.71 12.43 -12.76
C GLU A 99 8.64 13.49 -12.44
N PHE A 100 7.67 13.14 -11.61
CA PHE A 100 6.74 14.05 -10.91
C PHE A 100 6.38 13.49 -9.53
N LEU A 101 5.74 14.30 -8.69
CA LEU A 101 5.29 13.90 -7.36
C LEU A 101 3.81 14.25 -7.17
N GLN A 102 3.01 13.26 -6.74
CA GLN A 102 1.62 13.41 -6.31
C GLN A 102 1.51 13.13 -4.80
N GLN A 103 2.37 13.76 -4.04
CA GLN A 103 2.49 13.57 -2.60
C GLN A 103 2.14 14.87 -1.87
N VAL A 104 1.55 14.76 -0.67
CA VAL A 104 1.25 15.93 0.15
C VAL A 104 2.51 16.75 0.39
N THR A 105 2.42 18.06 0.18
CA THR A 105 3.54 18.98 0.40
C THR A 105 3.69 19.35 1.87
N VAL A 106 4.92 19.66 2.31
CA VAL A 106 5.17 20.16 3.67
C VAL A 106 4.30 21.39 3.98
N GLY A 107 4.08 22.26 2.99
CA GLY A 107 3.22 23.45 3.15
C GLY A 107 1.77 23.07 3.45
N GLU A 108 1.21 22.05 2.81
CA GLU A 108 -0.16 21.57 3.08
C GLU A 108 -0.25 20.90 4.44
N VAL A 109 0.76 20.12 4.83
CA VAL A 109 0.82 19.52 6.17
C VAL A 109 0.85 20.61 7.24
N LEU A 110 1.67 21.65 7.07
CA LEU A 110 1.74 22.77 8.03
C LEU A 110 0.43 23.55 8.13
N LYS A 111 -0.31 23.76 7.02
CA LYS A 111 -1.66 24.36 7.05
C LYS A 111 -2.65 23.54 7.87
N ASN A 112 -2.44 22.25 7.99
CA ASN A 112 -3.27 21.31 8.74
C ASN A 112 -2.68 20.96 10.13
N ALA A 113 -1.55 21.55 10.55
CA ALA A 113 -0.83 21.21 11.78
C ALA A 113 -1.64 21.44 13.07
N TRP A 114 -2.69 22.27 13.01
CA TRP A 114 -3.63 22.49 14.10
C TRP A 114 -4.58 21.28 14.35
N ARG A 115 -4.70 20.37 13.37
CA ARG A 115 -5.53 19.17 13.51
C ARG A 115 -4.82 18.14 14.37
N PRO A 116 -5.53 17.46 15.31
CA PRO A 116 -4.95 16.41 16.13
C PRO A 116 -4.32 15.31 15.27
N GLY A 117 -3.14 14.82 15.70
CA GLY A 117 -2.40 13.74 15.03
C GLY A 117 -1.49 14.18 13.90
N VAL A 118 -1.71 15.35 13.27
CA VAL A 118 -0.91 15.79 12.11
C VAL A 118 0.55 16.04 12.48
N LEU A 119 0.84 16.77 13.56
CA LEU A 119 2.23 17.03 13.98
C LEU A 119 2.99 15.76 14.39
N PRO A 120 2.45 14.87 15.24
CA PRO A 120 3.13 13.61 15.55
C PRO A 120 3.36 12.74 14.30
N TRP A 121 2.38 12.65 13.40
CA TRP A 121 2.53 11.93 12.13
C TRP A 121 3.63 12.55 11.26
N MET A 122 3.65 13.87 11.11
CA MET A 122 4.68 14.58 10.34
C MET A 122 6.08 14.29 10.89
N VAL A 123 6.26 14.36 12.22
CA VAL A 123 7.57 14.07 12.86
C VAL A 123 7.97 12.61 12.59
N HIS A 124 7.01 11.67 12.64
CA HIS A 124 7.28 10.28 12.32
C HIS A 124 7.68 10.12 10.85
N ALA A 125 6.90 10.66 9.91
CA ALA A 125 7.18 10.59 8.48
C ALA A 125 8.57 11.15 8.12
N LEU A 126 8.94 12.32 8.71
CA LEU A 126 10.27 12.91 8.54
C LEU A 126 11.39 11.96 9.03
N ARG A 127 11.22 11.37 10.21
CA ARG A 127 12.23 10.45 10.78
C ARG A 127 12.35 9.13 10.01
N SER A 128 11.28 8.73 9.34
CA SER A 128 11.20 7.50 8.54
C SER A 128 11.62 7.69 7.08
N GLY A 129 12.09 8.89 6.69
CA GLY A 129 12.51 9.19 5.31
C GLY A 129 11.36 9.57 4.37
N GLY A 130 10.17 9.91 4.90
CA GLY A 130 8.98 10.21 4.11
C GLY A 130 9.09 11.45 3.20
N THR A 131 10.09 12.31 3.40
CA THR A 131 10.36 13.49 2.55
C THR A 131 11.59 13.32 1.66
N GLU A 132 12.31 12.22 1.81
CA GLU A 132 13.47 11.94 0.98
C GLU A 132 13.04 11.46 -0.42
N GLN A 133 13.85 11.76 -1.42
CA GLN A 133 13.59 11.27 -2.77
C GLN A 133 14.27 9.90 -2.96
N HIS A 134 13.47 8.84 -2.86
CA HIS A 134 13.92 7.47 -3.12
C HIS A 134 13.30 6.97 -4.44
N PRO A 135 13.91 7.28 -5.60
CA PRO A 135 13.40 6.77 -6.87
C PRO A 135 13.61 5.25 -6.96
N VAL A 136 12.66 4.56 -7.54
CA VAL A 136 12.89 3.24 -8.11
C VAL A 136 13.47 3.45 -9.50
N THR A 137 14.70 3.00 -9.74
CA THR A 137 15.45 3.33 -10.96
C THR A 137 14.92 2.60 -12.19
N ALA A 138 14.36 1.40 -12.04
CA ALA A 138 13.77 0.61 -13.12
C ALA A 138 12.44 -0.03 -12.68
N PRO A 139 11.41 0.79 -12.39
CA PRO A 139 10.07 0.26 -12.14
C PRO A 139 9.44 -0.12 -13.49
N GLU A 140 8.62 -1.16 -13.47
CA GLU A 140 7.95 -1.69 -14.65
C GLU A 140 6.43 -1.66 -14.49
N ALA A 141 5.70 -1.47 -15.59
CA ALA A 141 4.27 -1.70 -15.59
C ALA A 141 3.96 -3.20 -15.38
N PHE A 142 2.76 -3.51 -14.89
CA PHE A 142 2.33 -4.90 -14.77
C PHE A 142 2.55 -5.67 -16.07
N PRO A 143 3.07 -6.92 -16.00
CA PRO A 143 3.38 -7.72 -17.20
C PRO A 143 2.13 -8.14 -17.98
N VAL A 144 0.93 -8.03 -17.38
CA VAL A 144 -0.35 -8.29 -18.03
C VAL A 144 -1.28 -7.08 -17.81
N ALA A 145 -2.09 -6.77 -18.82
CA ALA A 145 -3.03 -5.66 -18.73
C ALA A 145 -4.24 -6.00 -17.84
N ASP A 146 -4.70 -7.24 -17.87
CA ASP A 146 -5.86 -7.73 -17.13
C ASP A 146 -5.60 -9.14 -16.58
N GLY A 147 -6.22 -9.47 -15.45
CA GLY A 147 -6.18 -10.79 -14.84
C GLY A 147 -5.13 -10.96 -13.76
N ALA A 148 -4.99 -12.19 -13.30
CA ALA A 148 -4.06 -12.54 -12.23
C ALA A 148 -2.61 -12.54 -12.73
N LEU A 149 -1.72 -11.96 -11.93
CA LEU A 149 -0.29 -12.08 -12.13
C LEU A 149 0.17 -13.50 -11.80
N ASP A 150 1.12 -14.02 -12.59
CA ASP A 150 1.73 -15.33 -12.33
C ASP A 150 2.83 -15.21 -11.24
N LEU A 151 2.36 -14.94 -10.02
CA LEU A 151 3.16 -14.69 -8.82
C LEU A 151 2.50 -15.39 -7.62
N PRO A 152 3.23 -15.69 -6.53
CA PRO A 152 2.64 -16.12 -5.27
C PRO A 152 1.39 -15.35 -4.89
N GLY A 153 0.31 -16.07 -4.53
CA GLY A 153 -1.00 -15.48 -4.22
C GLY A 153 -1.83 -15.08 -5.43
N ARG A 154 -1.30 -15.13 -6.66
CA ARG A 154 -1.98 -14.78 -7.92
C ARG A 154 -2.79 -13.47 -7.86
N PRO A 155 -2.18 -12.37 -7.37
CA PRO A 155 -2.89 -11.12 -7.19
C PRO A 155 -3.36 -10.54 -8.51
N VAL A 156 -4.59 -10.01 -8.52
CA VAL A 156 -5.17 -9.28 -9.65
C VAL A 156 -5.05 -7.78 -9.36
N PRO A 157 -4.21 -7.02 -10.07
CA PRO A 157 -4.15 -5.58 -9.92
C PRO A 157 -5.42 -4.93 -10.50
N VAL A 158 -6.01 -4.01 -9.77
CA VAL A 158 -7.23 -3.29 -10.17
C VAL A 158 -7.00 -1.79 -9.99
N HIS A 159 -7.07 -1.03 -11.07
CA HIS A 159 -6.84 0.41 -11.07
C HIS A 159 -7.90 1.17 -10.26
N THR A 160 -7.48 1.93 -9.28
CA THR A 160 -8.31 2.72 -8.35
C THR A 160 -7.74 4.13 -8.20
N PRO A 161 -7.78 4.95 -9.26
CA PRO A 161 -7.14 6.26 -9.29
C PRO A 161 -7.81 7.25 -8.35
N GLY A 162 -7.04 8.28 -7.93
CA GLY A 162 -7.53 9.41 -7.16
C GLY A 162 -6.68 9.73 -5.93
N HIS A 163 -6.22 8.72 -5.18
CA HIS A 163 -5.17 8.93 -4.20
C HIS A 163 -3.88 9.37 -4.91
N THR A 164 -3.42 8.59 -5.86
CA THR A 164 -2.54 8.98 -6.96
C THR A 164 -3.20 8.63 -8.29
N SER A 165 -2.64 9.07 -9.42
CA SER A 165 -3.21 8.81 -10.75
C SER A 165 -3.15 7.34 -11.17
N GLY A 166 -2.18 6.58 -10.67
CA GLY A 166 -2.00 5.17 -11.00
C GLY A 166 -2.20 4.23 -9.81
N HIS A 167 -2.80 4.70 -8.70
CA HIS A 167 -3.08 3.82 -7.57
C HIS A 167 -3.82 2.56 -8.02
N ALA A 168 -3.38 1.38 -7.53
CA ALA A 168 -4.03 0.11 -7.78
C ALA A 168 -4.20 -0.67 -6.46
N VAL A 169 -5.34 -1.32 -6.30
CA VAL A 169 -5.56 -2.33 -5.27
C VAL A 169 -5.19 -3.71 -5.83
N TYR A 170 -4.93 -4.68 -4.96
CA TYR A 170 -4.70 -6.06 -5.38
C TYR A 170 -5.79 -6.94 -4.83
N HIS A 171 -6.55 -7.56 -5.74
CA HIS A 171 -7.58 -8.53 -5.39
C HIS A 171 -6.99 -9.94 -5.43
N LEU A 172 -7.22 -10.71 -4.37
CA LEU A 172 -6.90 -12.14 -4.28
C LEU A 172 -8.23 -12.90 -4.20
N PRO A 173 -8.86 -13.20 -5.36
CA PRO A 173 -10.22 -13.73 -5.39
C PRO A 173 -10.33 -15.11 -4.72
N ASP A 174 -9.33 -15.96 -4.87
CA ASP A 174 -9.32 -17.30 -4.28
C ASP A 174 -9.27 -17.28 -2.74
N ALA A 175 -8.69 -16.22 -2.17
CA ALA A 175 -8.62 -16.01 -0.72
C ALA A 175 -9.72 -15.10 -0.16
N GLY A 176 -10.52 -14.46 -1.03
CA GLY A 176 -11.52 -13.47 -0.61
C GLY A 176 -10.90 -12.21 0.03
N ILE A 177 -9.72 -11.79 -0.43
CA ILE A 177 -8.94 -10.69 0.13
C ILE A 177 -8.81 -9.55 -0.87
N VAL A 178 -8.89 -8.31 -0.37
CA VAL A 178 -8.50 -7.10 -1.10
C VAL A 178 -7.42 -6.36 -0.32
N VAL A 179 -6.24 -6.21 -0.93
CA VAL A 179 -5.18 -5.32 -0.44
C VAL A 179 -5.43 -3.95 -1.04
N SER A 180 -5.91 -3.02 -0.22
CA SER A 180 -6.49 -1.77 -0.73
C SER A 180 -5.52 -0.59 -0.79
N GLY A 181 -4.29 -0.73 -0.29
CA GLY A 181 -3.40 0.42 -0.18
C GLY A 181 -4.14 1.60 0.45
N ASP A 182 -4.03 2.77 -0.15
CA ASP A 182 -4.62 4.02 0.34
C ASP A 182 -5.93 4.43 -0.35
N ALA A 183 -6.43 3.58 -1.28
CA ALA A 183 -7.77 3.80 -1.84
C ALA A 183 -8.88 3.58 -0.81
N LEU A 184 -8.63 2.74 0.20
CA LEU A 184 -9.54 2.47 1.31
C LEU A 184 -8.74 2.04 2.54
N VAL A 185 -8.70 2.89 3.57
CA VAL A 185 -7.97 2.62 4.82
C VAL A 185 -8.93 2.35 5.98
N SER A 186 -8.43 1.80 7.08
CA SER A 186 -9.24 1.54 8.27
C SER A 186 -8.93 2.46 9.44
N ASP A 187 -7.75 3.09 9.42
CA ASP A 187 -7.30 4.08 10.40
C ASP A 187 -6.15 4.90 9.81
N HIS A 188 -5.93 6.11 10.33
CA HIS A 188 -4.74 6.91 10.05
C HIS A 188 -4.50 7.88 11.21
N PRO A 189 -3.25 8.17 11.61
CA PRO A 189 -2.96 9.07 12.74
C PRO A 189 -3.58 10.47 12.63
N THR A 190 -3.81 10.95 11.40
CA THR A 190 -4.41 12.27 11.14
C THR A 190 -5.94 12.23 11.01
N SER A 191 -6.56 11.06 11.09
CA SER A 191 -8.02 10.88 11.05
C SER A 191 -8.58 10.69 12.47
N ARG A 192 -9.81 11.16 12.69
CA ARG A 192 -10.59 10.88 13.89
C ARG A 192 -11.53 9.68 13.74
N LEU A 193 -11.68 9.20 12.52
CA LEU A 193 -12.54 8.07 12.21
C LEU A 193 -11.81 6.75 12.49
N ARG A 194 -12.56 5.73 12.81
CA ARG A 194 -12.10 4.34 12.94
C ARG A 194 -12.93 3.44 12.02
N GLY A 195 -12.28 2.44 11.44
CA GLY A 195 -12.89 1.57 10.44
C GLY A 195 -12.87 2.17 9.04
N PRO A 196 -13.45 1.47 8.03
CA PRO A 196 -13.32 1.82 6.62
C PRO A 196 -13.61 3.28 6.31
N GLN A 197 -12.65 3.95 5.65
CA GLN A 197 -12.67 5.39 5.35
C GLN A 197 -11.69 5.73 4.24
N LEU A 198 -11.88 6.89 3.61
CA LEU A 198 -10.85 7.54 2.83
C LEU A 198 -9.90 8.33 3.75
N LEU A 199 -8.66 8.51 3.32
CA LEU A 199 -7.74 9.43 3.97
C LEU A 199 -8.28 10.87 3.94
N PRO A 200 -7.80 11.78 4.82
CA PRO A 200 -8.10 13.20 4.74
C PRO A 200 -7.74 13.80 3.36
N ASP A 201 -8.53 14.78 2.92
CA ASP A 201 -8.46 15.36 1.56
C ASP A 201 -7.06 15.77 1.12
N MET A 202 -6.22 16.24 2.02
CA MET A 202 -4.86 16.68 1.72
C MET A 202 -3.95 15.56 1.18
N PHE A 203 -4.33 14.29 1.33
CA PHE A 203 -3.57 13.14 0.85
C PHE A 203 -4.01 12.65 -0.53
N HIS A 204 -5.12 13.17 -1.08
CA HIS A 204 -5.60 12.76 -2.38
C HIS A 204 -5.16 13.73 -3.47
N HIS A 205 -4.60 13.20 -4.56
CA HIS A 205 -4.30 13.99 -5.75
C HIS A 205 -5.59 14.49 -6.41
N GLU A 206 -6.59 13.60 -6.56
CA GLU A 206 -7.91 13.89 -7.12
C GLU A 206 -9.01 13.29 -6.23
N ARG A 207 -9.48 14.07 -5.24
CA ARG A 207 -10.47 13.59 -4.25
C ARG A 207 -11.72 12.98 -4.89
N ALA A 208 -12.27 13.61 -5.94
CA ALA A 208 -13.47 13.13 -6.61
C ALA A 208 -13.26 11.75 -7.26
N ARG A 209 -12.07 11.52 -7.84
CA ARG A 209 -11.71 10.21 -8.39
C ARG A 209 -11.49 9.16 -7.31
N ALA A 210 -10.89 9.54 -6.18
CA ALA A 210 -10.75 8.64 -5.05
C ALA A 210 -12.11 8.15 -4.52
N VAL A 211 -13.10 9.05 -4.45
CA VAL A 211 -14.49 8.68 -4.11
C VAL A 211 -15.09 7.75 -5.17
N ALA A 212 -14.91 8.06 -6.46
CA ALA A 212 -15.42 7.22 -7.56
C ALA A 212 -14.76 5.82 -7.58
N SER A 213 -13.48 5.71 -7.20
CA SER A 213 -12.77 4.43 -7.11
C SER A 213 -13.34 3.48 -6.06
N LEU A 214 -14.11 3.99 -5.09
CA LEU A 214 -14.86 3.13 -4.16
C LEU A 214 -15.92 2.28 -4.89
N ASP A 215 -16.45 2.72 -6.05
CA ASP A 215 -17.38 1.91 -6.87
C ASP A 215 -16.66 0.67 -7.44
N VAL A 216 -15.40 0.83 -7.82
CA VAL A 216 -14.57 -0.28 -8.29
C VAL A 216 -14.33 -1.28 -7.16
N ILE A 217 -13.94 -0.80 -5.97
CA ILE A 217 -13.71 -1.65 -4.79
C ILE A 217 -15.00 -2.34 -4.35
N GLU A 218 -16.15 -1.65 -4.42
CA GLU A 218 -17.47 -2.22 -4.11
C GLU A 218 -17.82 -3.42 -5.01
N GLY A 219 -17.31 -3.43 -6.24
CA GLY A 219 -17.48 -4.54 -7.20
C GLY A 219 -16.61 -5.76 -6.92
N LEU A 220 -15.60 -5.66 -6.05
CA LEU A 220 -14.72 -6.76 -5.71
C LEU A 220 -15.34 -7.68 -4.65
N THR A 221 -15.18 -8.98 -4.85
CA THR A 221 -15.65 -9.98 -3.87
C THR A 221 -14.59 -10.24 -2.81
N GLY A 222 -15.01 -10.28 -1.55
CA GLY A 222 -14.13 -10.62 -0.43
C GLY A 222 -14.69 -10.18 0.90
N ASP A 223 -14.18 -10.82 1.94
CA ASP A 223 -14.58 -10.60 3.33
C ASP A 223 -13.39 -10.16 4.21
N LEU A 224 -12.25 -9.89 3.59
CA LEU A 224 -11.06 -9.40 4.27
C LEU A 224 -10.40 -8.26 3.50
N LEU A 225 -10.29 -7.10 4.15
CA LEU A 225 -9.60 -5.93 3.62
C LEU A 225 -8.26 -5.76 4.36
N LEU A 226 -7.18 -5.67 3.61
CA LEU A 226 -5.83 -5.37 4.09
C LEU A 226 -5.44 -3.96 3.62
N PRO A 227 -5.61 -2.94 4.47
CA PRO A 227 -5.38 -1.55 4.10
C PRO A 227 -3.91 -1.16 4.18
N GLY A 228 -3.51 -0.09 3.48
CA GLY A 228 -2.20 0.52 3.62
C GLY A 228 -1.98 1.13 5.02
N HIS A 229 -3.04 1.60 5.66
CA HIS A 229 -3.00 2.18 7.01
C HIS A 229 -4.11 1.64 7.90
N GLY A 230 -3.76 1.40 9.17
CA GLY A 230 -4.66 0.89 10.20
C GLY A 230 -4.79 -0.63 10.22
N PRO A 231 -5.61 -1.18 11.14
CA PRO A 231 -5.81 -2.62 11.27
C PRO A 231 -6.56 -3.22 10.07
N LEU A 232 -6.38 -4.52 9.83
CA LEU A 232 -7.23 -5.24 8.88
C LEU A 232 -8.72 -5.07 9.23
N HIS A 233 -9.57 -5.12 8.21
CA HIS A 233 -11.01 -5.12 8.40
C HIS A 233 -11.59 -6.47 7.96
N GLN A 234 -12.24 -7.16 8.92
CA GLN A 234 -13.00 -8.39 8.67
C GLN A 234 -14.46 -8.05 8.41
N GLY A 235 -14.97 -8.48 7.27
CA GLY A 235 -16.33 -8.23 6.80
C GLY A 235 -16.34 -7.86 5.32
N SER A 236 -17.50 -7.80 4.74
CA SER A 236 -17.69 -7.55 3.31
C SER A 236 -16.92 -6.31 2.82
N VAL A 237 -16.04 -6.51 1.84
CA VAL A 237 -15.29 -5.42 1.18
C VAL A 237 -16.27 -4.43 0.54
N LYS A 238 -17.38 -4.93 -0.02
CA LYS A 238 -18.48 -4.09 -0.53
C LYS A 238 -19.03 -3.15 0.55
N ALA A 239 -19.36 -3.69 1.72
CA ALA A 239 -19.88 -2.89 2.84
C ALA A 239 -18.85 -1.89 3.36
N ALA A 240 -17.56 -2.26 3.36
CA ALA A 240 -16.46 -1.36 3.73
C ALA A 240 -16.35 -0.16 2.76
N ALA A 241 -16.44 -0.39 1.46
CA ALA A 241 -16.43 0.67 0.45
C ALA A 241 -17.65 1.59 0.57
N GLN A 242 -18.84 1.04 0.80
CA GLN A 242 -20.07 1.80 1.05
C GLN A 242 -19.95 2.69 2.29
N GLN A 243 -19.46 2.14 3.40
CA GLN A 243 -19.20 2.89 4.62
C GLN A 243 -18.22 4.05 4.42
N ALA A 244 -17.14 3.82 3.67
CA ALA A 244 -16.16 4.85 3.35
C ALA A 244 -16.79 5.97 2.50
N ARG A 245 -17.67 5.63 1.55
CA ARG A 245 -18.41 6.61 0.73
C ARG A 245 -19.34 7.47 1.56
N GLU A 246 -20.12 6.87 2.46
CA GLU A 246 -21.01 7.61 3.38
C GLU A 246 -20.24 8.61 4.25
N ARG A 247 -19.01 8.28 4.63
CA ARG A 247 -18.13 9.13 5.44
C ARG A 247 -17.37 10.20 4.64
N ALA A 248 -17.36 10.07 3.32
CA ALA A 248 -16.66 10.97 2.41
C ALA A 248 -17.47 12.22 2.03
N VAL A 249 -18.74 12.29 2.43
CA VAL A 249 -19.70 13.38 2.15
C VAL A 249 -19.54 14.53 3.14
#